data_9a0a0b3601cce48ac54b2e78fe9a7ab5
#
_entry.id   9a0a0b3601cce48ac54b2e78fe9a7ab5
#
_cell.length_a   1.000
_cell.length_b   1.000
_cell.length_c   1.000
_cell.angle_alpha   90.00
_cell.angle_beta   90.00
_cell.angle_gamma   90.00
#
_symmetry.space_group_name_H-M   'P 1'
#
loop_
_entity.id
_entity.type
_entity.pdbx_description
1 polymer ?
#
loop_
_entity_poly.entity_id
_entity_poly.type
_entity_poly.pdbx_seq_one_letter_code
_entity_poly.pdbx_strand_id
1 'polypeptide(L)'
;IAVSGGVDSAVVLALCNYASKMNNSPILNVVPVCMPATLIDGVVNQRELQPKVEELCEALGLTNTFINMNGYQSGSIVKSIKNTVEKAFNVVGSTWAEGQLVPYARTPVLYYITSLFTDKKEPAIVVGTTNRDEGARWGYVGKASDGMVDVQLISDIHKSEVYQVAKKLGVPDSIINAVPTGDMFDSRTDEEVFGASYDIVEIFISAHSGIRDDFSH
;
A
#
# COMPACT_ATOMS: atom_id res chain seq x y z
N ILE A 1 -2.58 7.44 -5.22
CA ILE A 1 -2.72 6.14 -4.56
C ILE A 1 -1.60 5.24 -5.05
N ALA A 2 -0.77 4.73 -4.14
CA ALA A 2 0.17 3.66 -4.49
C ALA A 2 -0.60 2.36 -4.73
N VAL A 3 -0.38 1.71 -5.88
CA VAL A 3 -1.08 0.48 -6.26
C VAL A 3 -0.06 -0.63 -6.43
N SER A 4 -0.15 -1.65 -5.56
CA SER A 4 0.79 -2.78 -5.51
C SER A 4 0.33 -4.00 -6.29
N GLY A 5 -0.90 -4.02 -6.80
CA GLY A 5 -1.53 -5.23 -7.36
C GLY A 5 -2.17 -6.15 -6.31
N GLY A 6 -2.12 -5.78 -5.04
CA GLY A 6 -2.86 -6.43 -3.95
C GLY A 6 -4.29 -5.88 -3.83
N VAL A 7 -5.18 -6.68 -3.20
CA VAL A 7 -6.61 -6.39 -3.10
C VAL A 7 -6.91 -5.09 -2.35
N ASP A 8 -6.14 -4.75 -1.31
CA ASP A 8 -6.36 -3.54 -0.50
C ASP A 8 -6.18 -2.27 -1.33
N SER A 9 -5.04 -2.15 -2.01
CA SER A 9 -4.75 -1.01 -2.87
C SER A 9 -5.74 -0.93 -4.06
N ALA A 10 -6.18 -2.06 -4.58
CA ALA A 10 -7.17 -2.14 -5.64
C ALA A 10 -8.54 -1.64 -5.18
N VAL A 11 -8.99 -2.02 -3.98
CA VAL A 11 -10.25 -1.55 -3.40
C VAL A 11 -10.22 -0.06 -3.13
N VAL A 12 -9.14 0.47 -2.56
CA VAL A 12 -8.99 1.91 -2.34
C VAL A 12 -9.04 2.68 -3.65
N LEU A 13 -8.34 2.19 -4.69
CA LEU A 13 -8.39 2.81 -6.02
C LEU A 13 -9.81 2.81 -6.59
N ALA A 14 -10.50 1.67 -6.50
CA ALA A 14 -11.87 1.52 -7.00
C ALA A 14 -12.87 2.41 -6.23
N LEU A 15 -12.73 2.53 -4.90
CA LEU A 15 -13.55 3.42 -4.08
C LEU A 15 -13.35 4.89 -4.47
N CYS A 16 -12.11 5.34 -4.62
CA CYS A 16 -11.81 6.71 -5.06
C CYS A 16 -12.36 6.98 -6.47
N ASN A 17 -12.23 6.02 -7.38
CA ASN A 17 -12.77 6.12 -8.72
C ASN A 17 -14.31 6.15 -8.72
N TYR A 18 -14.94 5.35 -7.88
CA TYR A 18 -16.39 5.39 -7.69
C TYR A 18 -16.84 6.75 -7.14
N ALA A 19 -16.18 7.22 -6.08
CA ALA A 19 -16.47 8.51 -5.46
C ALA A 19 -16.27 9.68 -6.43
N SER A 20 -15.25 9.63 -7.31
CA SER A 20 -15.01 10.68 -8.30
C SER A 20 -16.14 10.82 -9.34
N LYS A 21 -16.89 9.75 -9.58
CA LYS A 21 -18.01 9.70 -10.53
C LYS A 21 -19.37 10.07 -9.91
N MET A 22 -19.41 10.31 -8.61
CA MET A 22 -20.64 10.75 -7.93
C MET A 22 -21.01 12.19 -8.31
N ASN A 23 -22.31 12.49 -8.29
CA ASN A 23 -22.77 13.86 -8.54
C ASN A 23 -22.18 14.83 -7.49
N ASN A 24 -21.65 15.94 -7.98
CA ASN A 24 -20.98 16.97 -7.16
C ASN A 24 -19.72 16.49 -6.42
N SER A 25 -19.06 15.45 -6.92
CA SER A 25 -17.77 15.02 -6.35
C SER A 25 -16.73 16.14 -6.45
N PRO A 26 -15.99 16.43 -5.38
CA PRO A 26 -14.85 17.33 -5.43
C PRO A 26 -13.59 16.67 -6.05
N ILE A 27 -13.63 15.36 -6.28
CA ILE A 27 -12.50 14.60 -6.81
C ILE A 27 -12.44 14.79 -8.32
N LEU A 28 -11.45 15.55 -8.80
CA LEU A 28 -11.25 15.83 -10.21
C LEU A 28 -10.54 14.67 -10.92
N ASN A 29 -9.51 14.14 -10.28
CA ASN A 29 -8.67 13.08 -10.83
C ASN A 29 -8.34 12.03 -9.75
N VAL A 30 -8.29 10.78 -10.16
CA VAL A 30 -7.75 9.67 -9.38
C VAL A 30 -6.49 9.19 -10.08
N VAL A 31 -5.35 9.20 -9.37
CA VAL A 31 -4.04 8.92 -9.94
C VAL A 31 -3.47 7.65 -9.30
N PRO A 32 -3.58 6.50 -9.98
CA PRO A 32 -2.89 5.29 -9.56
C PRO A 32 -1.40 5.38 -9.89
N VAL A 33 -0.54 5.02 -8.92
CA VAL A 33 0.92 5.01 -9.07
C VAL A 33 1.45 3.62 -8.79
N CYS A 34 1.98 2.96 -9.80
CA CYS A 34 2.66 1.68 -9.67
C CYS A 34 4.16 1.90 -9.51
N MET A 35 4.71 1.44 -8.39
CA MET A 35 6.13 1.56 -8.06
C MET A 35 6.72 0.18 -7.75
N PRO A 36 7.06 -0.63 -8.77
CA PRO A 36 7.69 -1.92 -8.55
C PRO A 36 8.98 -1.75 -7.74
N ALA A 37 9.13 -2.55 -6.68
CA ALA A 37 10.35 -2.49 -5.87
C ALA A 37 11.53 -3.07 -6.64
N THR A 38 12.65 -2.35 -6.64
CA THR A 38 13.94 -2.89 -7.09
C THR A 38 14.74 -3.24 -5.84
N LEU A 39 15.15 -4.49 -5.72
CA LEU A 39 16.02 -4.95 -4.64
C LEU A 39 17.44 -4.38 -4.80
N ILE A 40 18.24 -4.49 -3.73
CA ILE A 40 19.60 -3.96 -3.69
C ILE A 40 20.53 -4.58 -4.75
N ASP A 41 20.28 -5.82 -5.15
CA ASP A 41 20.98 -6.54 -6.22
C ASP A 41 20.51 -6.16 -7.64
N GLY A 42 19.54 -5.26 -7.76
CA GLY A 42 18.96 -4.82 -9.03
C GLY A 42 17.85 -5.74 -9.56
N VAL A 43 17.49 -6.79 -8.85
CA VAL A 43 16.34 -7.63 -9.20
C VAL A 43 15.06 -6.85 -8.93
N VAL A 44 14.19 -6.78 -9.94
CA VAL A 44 12.86 -6.19 -9.76
C VAL A 44 11.99 -7.22 -9.05
N ASN A 45 11.77 -7.00 -7.77
CA ASN A 45 10.71 -7.69 -7.04
C ASN A 45 9.37 -7.15 -7.55
N GLN A 46 8.36 -8.00 -7.69
CA GLN A 46 7.02 -7.56 -8.11
C GLN A 46 6.83 -7.26 -9.61
N ARG A 47 7.68 -7.78 -10.51
CA ARG A 47 7.41 -7.68 -11.97
C ARG A 47 6.02 -8.22 -12.35
N GLU A 48 5.55 -9.23 -11.63
CA GLU A 48 4.26 -9.88 -11.88
C GLU A 48 3.07 -9.02 -11.43
N LEU A 49 3.30 -8.01 -10.60
CA LEU A 49 2.23 -7.14 -10.09
C LEU A 49 1.83 -6.05 -11.11
N GLN A 50 2.78 -5.63 -11.94
CA GLN A 50 2.50 -4.58 -12.93
C GLN A 50 1.37 -4.94 -13.89
N PRO A 51 1.32 -6.14 -14.52
CA PRO A 51 0.20 -6.52 -15.39
C PRO A 51 -1.15 -6.48 -14.66
N LYS A 52 -1.20 -6.84 -13.38
CA LYS A 52 -2.43 -6.75 -12.56
C LYS A 52 -2.86 -5.31 -12.33
N VAL A 53 -1.91 -4.40 -12.09
CA VAL A 53 -2.21 -2.98 -11.94
C VAL A 53 -2.70 -2.37 -13.25
N GLU A 54 -2.12 -2.75 -14.38
CA GLU A 54 -2.57 -2.34 -15.71
C GLU A 54 -3.99 -2.84 -15.99
N GLU A 55 -4.27 -4.12 -15.75
CA GLU A 55 -5.62 -4.69 -15.86
C GLU A 55 -6.64 -3.96 -14.99
N LEU A 56 -6.27 -3.65 -13.74
CA LEU A 56 -7.12 -2.87 -12.84
C LEU A 56 -7.39 -1.46 -13.37
N CYS A 57 -6.38 -0.77 -13.85
CA CYS A 57 -6.53 0.58 -14.42
C CYS A 57 -7.40 0.57 -15.69
N GLU A 58 -7.29 -0.46 -16.51
CA GLU A 58 -8.16 -0.67 -17.68
C GLU A 58 -9.61 -0.90 -17.25
N ALA A 59 -9.84 -1.82 -16.31
CA ALA A 59 -11.17 -2.14 -15.78
C ALA A 59 -11.86 -0.92 -15.17
N LEU A 60 -11.10 -0.04 -14.51
CA LEU A 60 -11.62 1.17 -13.88
C LEU A 60 -11.66 2.40 -14.81
N GLY A 61 -11.09 2.31 -16.01
CA GLY A 61 -11.00 3.43 -16.96
C GLY A 61 -10.01 4.51 -16.53
N LEU A 62 -8.92 4.13 -15.85
CA LEU A 62 -7.90 5.04 -15.29
C LEU A 62 -6.56 5.02 -16.04
N THR A 63 -6.52 4.46 -17.25
CA THR A 63 -5.29 4.34 -18.04
C THR A 63 -4.63 5.68 -18.34
N ASN A 64 -5.41 6.74 -18.49
CA ASN A 64 -4.90 8.09 -18.82
C ASN A 64 -4.26 8.80 -17.61
N THR A 65 -4.58 8.39 -16.38
CA THR A 65 -4.04 8.98 -15.14
C THR A 65 -3.01 8.07 -14.47
N PHE A 66 -2.83 6.87 -14.99
CA PHE A 66 -1.92 5.87 -14.46
C PHE A 66 -0.46 6.27 -14.65
N ILE A 67 0.29 6.25 -13.55
CA ILE A 67 1.73 6.50 -13.53
C ILE A 67 2.46 5.18 -13.26
N ASN A 68 3.20 4.71 -14.25
CA ASN A 68 4.05 3.54 -14.13
C ASN A 68 5.51 3.96 -13.90
N MET A 69 6.01 3.64 -12.70
CA MET A 69 7.36 3.99 -12.26
C MET A 69 8.37 2.84 -12.48
N ASN A 70 8.24 2.09 -13.58
CA ASN A 70 9.12 0.96 -13.89
C ASN A 70 10.63 1.31 -13.91
N GLY A 71 10.96 2.56 -14.17
CA GLY A 71 12.33 3.07 -14.16
C GLY A 71 12.82 3.52 -12.77
N TYR A 72 11.97 3.47 -11.76
CA TYR A 72 12.33 3.94 -10.43
C TYR A 72 13.26 2.96 -9.72
N GLN A 73 14.51 3.36 -9.58
CA GLN A 73 15.56 2.55 -8.97
C GLN A 73 15.56 2.70 -7.43
N SER A 74 14.50 2.25 -6.78
CA SER A 74 14.39 2.26 -5.31
C SER A 74 15.58 1.55 -4.64
N GLY A 75 16.05 0.45 -5.21
CA GLY A 75 17.19 -0.31 -4.72
C GLY A 75 18.49 0.51 -4.66
N SER A 76 18.72 1.41 -5.61
CA SER A 76 19.90 2.29 -5.57
C SER A 76 19.83 3.29 -4.42
N ILE A 77 18.65 3.83 -4.13
CA ILE A 77 18.41 4.75 -3.01
C ILE A 77 18.62 4.01 -1.69
N VAL A 78 17.97 2.86 -1.54
CA VAL A 78 18.07 1.99 -0.36
C VAL A 78 19.54 1.60 -0.11
N LYS A 79 20.26 1.17 -1.13
CA LYS A 79 21.70 0.83 -1.04
C LYS A 79 22.54 2.02 -0.60
N SER A 80 22.27 3.20 -1.12
CA SER A 80 22.99 4.42 -0.74
C SER A 80 22.79 4.78 0.73
N ILE A 81 21.54 4.77 1.19
CA ILE A 81 21.17 5.03 2.59
C ILE A 81 21.84 3.98 3.49
N LYS A 82 21.63 2.69 3.21
CA LYS A 82 22.21 1.57 3.95
C LYS A 82 23.71 1.73 4.14
N ASN A 83 24.44 1.81 3.04
CA ASN A 83 25.91 1.86 3.09
C ASN A 83 26.44 3.07 3.85
N THR A 84 25.77 4.22 3.72
CA THR A 84 26.19 5.44 4.40
C THR A 84 25.94 5.36 5.91
N VAL A 85 24.76 4.92 6.30
CA VAL A 85 24.34 4.87 7.71
C VAL A 85 25.07 3.76 8.45
N GLU A 86 25.16 2.57 7.89
CA GLU A 86 25.88 1.43 8.51
C GLU A 86 27.36 1.76 8.73
N LYS A 87 27.99 2.40 7.76
CA LYS A 87 29.37 2.88 7.91
C LYS A 87 29.49 3.93 9.01
N ALA A 88 28.57 4.89 9.07
CA ALA A 88 28.60 5.96 10.07
C ALA A 88 28.46 5.46 11.51
N PHE A 89 27.62 4.44 11.71
CA PHE A 89 27.35 3.87 13.03
C PHE A 89 28.16 2.61 13.34
N ASN A 90 28.95 2.12 12.37
CA ASN A 90 29.71 0.85 12.46
C ASN A 90 28.83 -0.33 12.85
N VAL A 91 27.67 -0.46 12.24
CA VAL A 91 26.69 -1.56 12.43
C VAL A 91 26.27 -2.11 11.08
N VAL A 92 25.83 -3.37 11.06
CA VAL A 92 25.22 -4.01 9.91
C VAL A 92 23.73 -4.17 10.21
N GLY A 93 22.87 -3.67 9.32
CA GLY A 93 21.43 -3.80 9.46
C GLY A 93 20.97 -5.25 9.34
N SER A 94 19.92 -5.60 10.09
CA SER A 94 19.23 -6.87 9.91
C SER A 94 18.43 -6.84 8.59
N THR A 95 18.09 -8.02 8.08
CA THR A 95 17.20 -8.19 6.91
C THR A 95 15.88 -7.42 7.09
N TRP A 96 15.34 -7.43 8.31
CA TRP A 96 14.14 -6.66 8.64
C TRP A 96 14.36 -5.14 8.49
N ALA A 97 15.48 -4.63 9.02
CA ALA A 97 15.78 -3.19 8.92
C ALA A 97 15.98 -2.73 7.47
N GLU A 98 16.64 -3.57 6.64
CA GLU A 98 16.79 -3.31 5.21
C GLU A 98 15.43 -3.26 4.50
N GLY A 99 14.52 -4.17 4.88
CA GLY A 99 13.20 -4.24 4.30
C GLY A 99 12.34 -3.03 4.53
N GLN A 100 12.47 -2.44 5.67
CA GLN A 100 11.75 -1.21 5.95
C GLN A 100 12.16 -0.05 5.03
N LEU A 101 13.39 -0.04 4.52
CA LEU A 101 13.84 1.01 3.60
C LEU A 101 13.13 0.97 2.25
N VAL A 102 12.71 -0.21 1.78
CA VAL A 102 12.06 -0.36 0.47
C VAL A 102 10.72 0.38 0.41
N PRO A 103 9.74 0.11 1.30
CA PRO A 103 8.50 0.88 1.33
C PRO A 103 8.74 2.36 1.68
N TYR A 104 9.69 2.68 2.55
CA TYR A 104 10.01 4.07 2.89
C TYR A 104 10.50 4.87 1.69
N ALA A 105 11.25 4.26 0.77
CA ALA A 105 11.73 4.93 -0.43
C ALA A 105 10.60 5.36 -1.40
N ARG A 106 9.39 4.79 -1.26
CA ARG A 106 8.22 5.15 -2.09
C ARG A 106 7.55 6.44 -1.64
N THR A 107 7.59 6.75 -0.36
CA THR A 107 6.91 7.91 0.23
C THR A 107 7.32 9.25 -0.37
N PRO A 108 8.63 9.58 -0.55
CA PRO A 108 9.04 10.83 -1.20
C PRO A 108 8.49 10.98 -2.61
N VAL A 109 8.35 9.88 -3.36
CA VAL A 109 7.82 9.90 -4.72
C VAL A 109 6.36 10.34 -4.71
N LEU A 110 5.55 9.77 -3.82
CA LEU A 110 4.12 10.12 -3.71
C LEU A 110 3.94 11.59 -3.35
N TYR A 111 4.67 12.08 -2.36
CA TYR A 111 4.58 13.49 -1.96
C TYR A 111 5.17 14.45 -2.99
N TYR A 112 6.17 14.02 -3.77
CA TYR A 112 6.64 14.82 -4.89
C TYR A 112 5.58 14.94 -5.99
N ILE A 113 4.85 13.85 -6.30
CA ILE A 113 3.73 13.88 -7.23
C ILE A 113 2.65 14.86 -6.74
N THR A 114 2.26 14.83 -5.45
CA THR A 114 1.28 15.79 -4.92
C THR A 114 1.77 17.23 -5.02
N SER A 115 3.06 17.48 -4.82
CA SER A 115 3.66 18.80 -4.98
C SER A 115 3.55 19.31 -6.43
N LEU A 116 3.77 18.43 -7.41
CA LEU A 116 3.60 18.77 -8.84
C LEU A 116 2.14 19.14 -9.20
N PHE A 117 1.16 18.46 -8.58
CA PHE A 117 -0.24 18.85 -8.74
C PHE A 117 -0.54 20.19 -8.06
N THR A 118 0.05 20.45 -6.90
CA THR A 118 -0.07 21.74 -6.22
C THR A 118 0.45 22.90 -7.07
N ASP A 119 1.59 22.70 -7.75
CA ASP A 119 2.14 23.70 -8.70
C ASP A 119 1.18 23.99 -9.86
N LYS A 120 0.39 23.00 -10.26
CA LYS A 120 -0.68 23.17 -11.25
C LYS A 120 -1.96 23.80 -10.68
N LYS A 121 -2.00 24.14 -9.40
CA LYS A 121 -3.19 24.60 -8.65
C LYS A 121 -4.30 23.54 -8.57
N GLU A 122 -3.93 22.30 -8.59
CA GLU A 122 -4.78 21.12 -8.43
C GLU A 122 -4.31 20.37 -7.16
N PRO A 123 -4.69 20.80 -5.93
CA PRO A 123 -4.18 20.17 -4.72
C PRO A 123 -4.53 18.69 -4.68
N ALA A 124 -3.55 17.88 -4.36
CA ALA A 124 -3.67 16.43 -4.30
C ALA A 124 -3.30 15.91 -2.90
N ILE A 125 -3.85 14.77 -2.53
CA ILE A 125 -3.57 14.06 -1.28
C ILE A 125 -3.11 12.63 -1.56
N VAL A 126 -2.35 12.06 -0.62
CA VAL A 126 -1.96 10.65 -0.63
C VAL A 126 -3.00 9.84 0.13
N VAL A 127 -3.57 8.83 -0.53
CA VAL A 127 -4.56 7.93 0.08
C VAL A 127 -3.88 6.61 0.42
N GLY A 128 -3.96 6.23 1.69
CA GLY A 128 -3.41 4.99 2.22
C GLY A 128 -4.32 3.78 1.97
N THR A 129 -3.72 2.60 2.07
CA THR A 129 -4.33 1.33 1.69
C THR A 129 -4.29 0.28 2.80
N THR A 130 -3.99 0.68 4.03
CA THR A 130 -3.93 -0.21 5.20
C THR A 130 -5.33 -0.55 5.67
N ASN A 131 -5.64 -1.84 5.79
CA ASN A 131 -6.89 -2.32 6.35
C ASN A 131 -6.84 -2.41 7.88
N ARG A 132 -7.98 -2.74 8.50
CA ARG A 132 -8.14 -2.83 9.95
C ARG A 132 -7.23 -3.87 10.59
N ASP A 133 -7.08 -5.02 9.95
CA ASP A 133 -6.37 -6.16 10.52
C ASP A 133 -4.86 -5.91 10.58
N GLU A 134 -4.32 -5.23 9.56
CA GLU A 134 -2.92 -4.84 9.50
C GLU A 134 -2.62 -3.70 10.47
N GLY A 135 -3.43 -2.65 10.46
CA GLY A 135 -3.14 -1.39 11.14
C GLY A 135 -3.55 -1.33 12.61
N ALA A 136 -4.75 -1.82 12.95
CA ALA A 136 -5.38 -1.52 14.23
C ALA A 136 -4.75 -2.24 15.43
N ARG A 137 -4.26 -3.44 15.25
CA ARG A 137 -3.80 -4.30 16.36
C ARG A 137 -2.42 -4.89 16.18
N TRP A 138 -2.10 -5.36 14.99
CA TRP A 138 -0.80 -5.96 14.71
C TRP A 138 0.31 -4.91 14.58
N GLY A 139 -0.05 -3.67 14.19
CA GLY A 139 0.94 -2.66 13.90
C GLY A 139 1.85 -3.07 12.73
N TYR A 140 1.32 -3.91 11.83
CA TYR A 140 2.01 -4.31 10.61
C TYR A 140 1.93 -3.19 9.58
N VAL A 141 2.50 -2.07 9.96
CA VAL A 141 2.51 -0.83 9.18
C VAL A 141 3.86 -0.12 9.34
N GLY A 142 4.43 0.31 8.25
CA GLY A 142 5.60 1.17 8.27
C GLY A 142 5.20 2.62 8.57
N LYS A 143 5.77 3.22 9.63
CA LYS A 143 5.43 4.59 10.01
C LYS A 143 5.71 5.60 8.89
N ALA A 144 6.80 5.42 8.16
CA ALA A 144 7.21 6.31 7.06
C ALA A 144 6.78 5.80 5.67
N SER A 145 5.86 4.84 5.61
CA SER A 145 5.20 4.35 4.40
C SER A 145 3.68 4.38 4.59
N ASP A 146 3.11 3.28 5.09
CA ASP A 146 1.66 3.12 5.26
C ASP A 146 1.06 4.13 6.24
N GLY A 147 1.83 4.52 7.27
CA GLY A 147 1.43 5.54 8.23
C GLY A 147 1.59 6.98 7.74
N MET A 148 2.35 7.21 6.65
CA MET A 148 2.62 8.54 6.12
C MET A 148 1.74 8.82 4.90
N VAL A 149 0.46 8.98 5.16
CA VAL A 149 -0.59 9.28 4.18
C VAL A 149 -1.55 10.29 4.77
N ASP A 150 -2.34 10.95 3.92
CA ASP A 150 -3.26 11.99 4.36
C ASP A 150 -4.60 11.42 4.83
N VAL A 151 -5.02 10.27 4.29
CA VAL A 151 -6.26 9.58 4.67
C VAL A 151 -6.13 8.06 4.50
N GLN A 152 -6.76 7.30 5.40
CA GLN A 152 -6.88 5.85 5.35
C GLN A 152 -8.34 5.46 5.14
N LEU A 153 -8.71 4.97 3.95
CA LEU A 153 -10.11 4.72 3.61
C LEU A 153 -10.65 3.38 4.09
N ILE A 154 -9.78 2.40 4.35
CA ILE A 154 -10.16 1.04 4.70
C ILE A 154 -9.63 0.60 6.08
N SER A 155 -9.20 1.56 6.91
CA SER A 155 -8.62 1.28 8.23
C SER A 155 -9.60 0.73 9.28
N ASP A 156 -10.89 0.78 9.00
CA ASP A 156 -11.96 0.31 9.87
C ASP A 156 -12.67 -0.95 9.33
N ILE A 157 -12.28 -1.47 8.16
CA ILE A 157 -12.85 -2.69 7.59
C ILE A 157 -11.86 -3.85 7.60
N HIS A 158 -12.38 -5.04 7.84
CA HIS A 158 -11.62 -6.29 7.88
C HIS A 158 -11.23 -6.79 6.49
N LYS A 159 -10.23 -7.64 6.42
CA LYS A 159 -9.76 -8.23 5.16
C LYS A 159 -10.87 -8.96 4.41
N SER A 160 -11.72 -9.71 5.13
CA SER A 160 -12.90 -10.38 4.54
C SER A 160 -13.89 -9.39 3.90
N GLU A 161 -14.09 -8.23 4.53
CA GLU A 161 -14.94 -7.15 4.00
C GLU A 161 -14.29 -6.48 2.79
N VAL A 162 -12.96 -6.29 2.79
CA VAL A 162 -12.20 -5.79 1.63
C VAL A 162 -12.46 -6.65 0.40
N TYR A 163 -12.43 -7.99 0.53
CA TYR A 163 -12.76 -8.90 -0.57
C TYR A 163 -14.20 -8.77 -1.07
N GLN A 164 -15.14 -8.54 -0.16
CA GLN A 164 -16.54 -8.33 -0.54
C GLN A 164 -16.72 -7.02 -1.33
N VAL A 165 -16.07 -5.96 -0.88
CA VAL A 165 -16.07 -4.65 -1.55
C VAL A 165 -15.37 -4.76 -2.92
N ALA A 166 -14.24 -5.47 -3.01
CA ALA A 166 -13.53 -5.70 -4.25
C ALA A 166 -14.44 -6.30 -5.34
N LYS A 167 -15.18 -7.36 -4.98
CA LYS A 167 -16.12 -8.02 -5.89
C LYS A 167 -17.24 -7.07 -6.36
N LYS A 168 -17.78 -6.26 -5.45
CA LYS A 168 -18.86 -5.30 -5.78
C LYS A 168 -18.38 -4.16 -6.69
N LEU A 169 -17.13 -3.76 -6.56
CA LEU A 169 -16.54 -2.66 -7.35
C LEU A 169 -15.92 -3.12 -8.66
N GLY A 170 -15.97 -4.41 -8.98
CA GLY A 170 -15.45 -4.95 -10.23
C GLY A 170 -13.92 -5.00 -10.30
N VAL A 171 -13.26 -5.19 -9.16
CA VAL A 171 -11.83 -5.48 -9.11
C VAL A 171 -11.58 -6.81 -9.83
N PRO A 172 -10.57 -6.92 -10.72
CA PRO A 172 -10.29 -8.13 -11.49
C PRO A 172 -10.04 -9.36 -10.60
N ASP A 173 -10.49 -10.52 -11.07
CA ASP A 173 -10.30 -11.80 -10.37
C ASP A 173 -8.82 -12.17 -10.20
N SER A 174 -7.95 -11.73 -11.10
CA SER A 174 -6.49 -11.89 -11.01
C SER A 174 -5.90 -11.27 -9.73
N ILE A 175 -6.54 -10.21 -9.21
CA ILE A 175 -6.18 -9.54 -7.96
C ILE A 175 -6.90 -10.17 -6.77
N ILE A 176 -8.22 -10.42 -6.91
CA ILE A 176 -9.04 -10.99 -5.82
C ILE A 176 -8.52 -12.37 -5.39
N ASN A 177 -8.08 -13.19 -6.35
CA ASN A 177 -7.59 -14.53 -6.09
C ASN A 177 -6.08 -14.61 -5.78
N ALA A 178 -5.39 -13.46 -5.73
CA ALA A 178 -3.98 -13.42 -5.37
C ALA A 178 -3.80 -13.66 -3.86
N VAL A 179 -2.78 -14.45 -3.52
CA VAL A 179 -2.42 -14.66 -2.11
C VAL A 179 -1.91 -13.33 -1.54
N PRO A 180 -2.41 -12.86 -0.38
CA PRO A 180 -1.89 -11.68 0.28
C PRO A 180 -0.43 -11.86 0.67
N THR A 181 0.43 -10.98 0.19
CA THR A 181 1.86 -10.97 0.51
C THR A 181 2.30 -9.54 0.80
N GLY A 182 3.06 -9.37 1.88
CA GLY A 182 3.74 -8.13 2.14
C GLY A 182 4.89 -7.90 1.15
N ASP A 183 5.35 -6.66 1.07
CA ASP A 183 6.53 -6.29 0.25
C ASP A 183 7.87 -6.76 0.85
N MET A 184 7.83 -7.75 1.74
CA MET A 184 9.00 -8.27 2.43
C MET A 184 9.82 -9.17 1.51
N PHE A 185 11.14 -9.15 1.68
CA PHE A 185 12.07 -9.87 0.79
C PHE A 185 12.12 -11.39 0.99
N ASP A 186 11.45 -11.89 1.98
CA ASP A 186 11.46 -13.33 2.29
C ASP A 186 10.31 -14.09 1.65
N SER A 187 9.50 -13.42 0.82
CA SER A 187 8.36 -13.99 0.08
C SER A 187 7.30 -14.66 0.96
N ARG A 188 7.29 -14.39 2.27
CA ARG A 188 6.26 -14.91 3.17
C ARG A 188 4.91 -14.24 2.90
N THR A 189 3.86 -15.02 3.07
CA THR A 189 2.50 -14.48 3.10
C THR A 189 2.25 -13.70 4.38
N ASP A 190 1.26 -12.82 4.38
CA ASP A 190 0.87 -12.07 5.58
C ASP A 190 0.50 -13.01 6.73
N GLU A 191 -0.22 -14.09 6.46
CA GLU A 191 -0.60 -15.10 7.46
C GLU A 191 0.60 -15.85 8.05
N GLU A 192 1.64 -16.11 7.25
CA GLU A 192 2.89 -16.67 7.76
C GLU A 192 3.66 -15.69 8.66
N VAL A 193 3.58 -14.39 8.35
CA VAL A 193 4.17 -13.34 9.20
C VAL A 193 3.39 -13.20 10.51
N PHE A 194 2.07 -13.22 10.43
CA PHE A 194 1.19 -13.11 11.61
C PHE A 194 1.22 -14.38 12.48
N GLY A 195 1.50 -15.54 11.88
CA GLY A 195 1.37 -16.84 12.54
C GLY A 195 -0.08 -17.27 12.75
N ALA A 196 -1.03 -16.64 12.08
CA ALA A 196 -2.46 -16.91 12.15
C ALA A 196 -3.15 -16.50 10.83
N SER A 197 -4.25 -17.16 10.48
CA SER A 197 -5.07 -16.76 9.34
C SER A 197 -5.80 -15.45 9.63
N TYR A 198 -6.18 -14.73 8.57
CA TYR A 198 -6.98 -13.51 8.68
C TYR A 198 -8.30 -13.75 9.43
N ASP A 199 -8.96 -14.89 9.25
CA ASP A 199 -10.19 -15.25 9.97
C ASP A 199 -9.98 -15.25 11.50
N ILE A 200 -8.86 -15.81 11.96
CA ILE A 200 -8.52 -15.82 13.40
C ILE A 200 -8.19 -14.41 13.88
N VAL A 201 -7.47 -13.64 13.08
CA VAL A 201 -7.13 -12.23 13.38
C VAL A 201 -8.40 -11.39 13.51
N GLU A 202 -9.34 -11.51 12.59
CA GLU A 202 -10.62 -10.80 12.59
C GLU A 202 -11.47 -11.13 13.82
N ILE A 203 -11.57 -12.43 14.17
CA ILE A 203 -12.28 -12.87 15.37
C ILE A 203 -11.63 -12.28 16.63
N PHE A 204 -10.30 -12.34 16.72
CA PHE A 204 -9.58 -11.78 17.85
C PHE A 204 -9.78 -10.27 17.98
N ILE A 205 -9.65 -9.51 16.90
CA ILE A 205 -9.83 -8.05 16.89
C ILE A 205 -11.27 -7.71 17.28
N SER A 206 -12.24 -8.41 16.72
CA SER A 206 -13.67 -8.18 17.01
C SER A 206 -14.01 -8.46 18.48
N ALA A 207 -13.50 -9.55 19.04
CA ALA A 207 -13.72 -9.92 20.44
C ALA A 207 -13.10 -8.91 21.42
N HIS A 208 -12.01 -8.25 21.04
CA HIS A 208 -11.28 -7.31 21.91
C HIS A 208 -11.56 -5.84 21.62
N SER A 209 -12.40 -5.53 20.64
CA SER A 209 -12.77 -4.15 20.29
C SER A 209 -13.55 -3.46 21.42
N GLY A 210 -14.30 -4.21 22.24
CA GLY A 210 -15.04 -3.69 23.41
C GLY A 210 -14.18 -3.38 24.64
N ILE A 211 -12.91 -3.80 24.66
CA ILE A 211 -12.03 -3.60 25.84
C ILE A 211 -11.39 -2.20 25.84
N ARG A 212 -11.44 -1.47 24.71
CA ARG A 212 -10.82 -0.14 24.63
C ARG A 212 -11.55 0.95 25.41
N ASP A 213 -12.83 0.79 25.69
CA ASP A 213 -13.62 1.81 26.39
C ASP A 213 -13.32 1.89 27.89
N ASP A 214 -12.68 0.86 28.48
CA ASP A 214 -12.36 0.81 29.90
C ASP A 214 -11.00 1.44 30.29
N PHE A 215 -10.18 1.85 29.32
CA PHE A 215 -8.86 2.47 29.59
C PHE A 215 -8.77 3.97 29.28
N SER A 216 -9.87 4.62 28.99
CA SER A 216 -9.93 6.09 28.86
C SER A 216 -10.26 6.75 30.20
N HIS A 217 -9.31 6.65 31.16
CA HIS A 217 -9.28 7.51 32.36
C HIS A 217 -7.87 8.03 32.59
#